data_93921a3298482c69b4eb39a73e1de68a
#
_entry.id   93921a3298482c69b4eb39a73e1de68a
#
_cell.length_a   1.000
_cell.length_b   1.000
_cell.length_c   1.000
_cell.angle_alpha   90.00
_cell.angle_beta   90.00
_cell.angle_gamma   90.00
#
_symmetry.space_group_name_H-M   'P 1'
#
loop_
_entity.id
_entity.type
_entity.pdbx_description
1 polymer ?
#
loop_
_entity_poly.entity_id
_entity_poly.type
_entity_poly.pdbx_seq_one_letter_code
_entity_poly.pdbx_strand_id
1 'polypeptide(L)'
;STISKMVDKKERLNRKLIKKVDVSISTKIKGQIKTRNMTVGNFADKYNKGTYMVLVTGHIFTMKDGKVIGNYADALKVRKSVLDAWKIGNK
;
A
#
# COMPACT_ATOMS: atom_id res chain seq x y z
N SER A 1 -14.67 -1.78 16.05
CA SER A 1 -14.97 -1.08 14.80
C SER A 1 -13.92 -1.44 13.73
N THR A 2 -14.24 -1.14 12.50
CA THR A 2 -13.31 -1.39 11.40
C THR A 2 -12.00 -0.61 11.58
N ILE A 3 -12.09 0.61 12.07
CA ILE A 3 -10.92 1.45 12.31
C ILE A 3 -10.02 0.85 13.39
N SER A 4 -10.61 0.36 14.49
CA SER A 4 -9.85 -0.29 15.56
C SER A 4 -9.13 -1.54 15.06
N LYS A 5 -9.81 -2.35 14.25
CA LYS A 5 -9.20 -3.55 13.68
C LYS A 5 -8.04 -3.21 12.75
N MET A 6 -8.15 -2.13 12.00
CA MET A 6 -7.08 -1.67 11.12
C MET A 6 -5.87 -1.19 11.91
N VAL A 7 -6.08 -0.44 12.99
CA VAL A 7 -5.00 0.02 13.87
C VAL A 7 -4.27 -1.16 14.49
N ASP A 8 -5.00 -2.14 15.02
CA ASP A 8 -4.41 -3.34 15.61
C ASP A 8 -3.59 -4.12 14.58
N LYS A 9 -4.10 -4.24 13.37
CA LYS A 9 -3.42 -4.94 12.30
C LYS A 9 -2.14 -4.21 11.89
N LYS A 10 -2.20 -2.87 11.82
CA LYS A 10 -1.03 -2.05 11.52
C LYS A 10 0.05 -2.22 12.58
N GLU A 11 -0.31 -2.22 13.86
CA GLU A 11 0.64 -2.45 14.95
C GLU A 11 1.28 -3.81 14.87
N ARG A 12 0.50 -4.86 14.58
CA ARG A 12 1.05 -6.20 14.44
C ARG A 12 2.02 -6.30 13.27
N LEU A 13 1.71 -5.65 12.16
CA LEU A 13 2.59 -5.63 11.00
C LEU A 13 3.92 -4.95 11.35
N ASN A 14 3.87 -3.86 12.09
CA ASN A 14 5.08 -3.15 12.49
C ASN A 14 5.95 -3.95 13.46
N ARG A 15 5.34 -4.84 14.26
CA ARG A 15 6.06 -5.66 15.25
C ARG A 15 6.69 -6.92 14.68
N LYS A 16 6.29 -7.39 13.51
CA LYS A 16 6.66 -8.70 12.97
C LYS A 16 7.82 -8.69 11.99
N LEU A 17 8.76 -7.82 12.12
CA LEU A 17 9.89 -7.72 11.18
C LEU A 17 9.43 -7.59 9.72
N ILE A 18 8.26 -7.01 9.54
CA ILE A 18 7.72 -6.72 8.23
C ILE A 18 8.20 -5.33 7.85
N LYS A 19 8.81 -5.22 6.69
CA LYS A 19 9.42 -3.97 6.28
C LYS A 19 8.40 -3.02 5.68
N LYS A 20 8.28 -1.82 6.27
CA LYS A 20 7.48 -0.75 5.68
C LYS A 20 8.16 -0.24 4.41
N VAL A 21 7.39 -0.04 3.36
CA VAL A 21 7.93 0.44 2.08
C VAL A 21 7.47 1.86 1.80
N ASP A 22 8.23 2.57 0.98
CA ASP A 22 7.92 3.94 0.60
C ASP A 22 6.75 3.97 -0.38
N VAL A 23 5.73 4.74 -0.04
CA VAL A 23 4.54 4.89 -0.88
C VAL A 23 4.42 6.31 -1.44
N SER A 24 5.47 7.11 -1.36
CA SER A 24 5.44 8.48 -1.86
C SER A 24 5.96 8.58 -3.29
N ILE A 25 5.39 9.52 -4.03
CA ILE A 25 5.84 9.88 -5.38
C ILE A 25 6.14 11.36 -5.38
N SER A 26 7.33 11.71 -5.87
CA SER A 26 7.71 13.12 -6.06
C SER A 26 7.65 13.46 -7.54
N THR A 27 6.99 14.55 -7.87
CA THR A 27 6.85 15.04 -9.24
C THR A 27 7.35 16.47 -9.32
N LYS A 28 8.19 16.75 -10.30
CA LYS A 28 8.67 18.09 -10.55
C LYS A 28 7.79 18.78 -11.58
N ILE A 29 7.10 19.84 -11.16
CA ILE A 29 6.22 20.62 -12.02
C ILE A 29 6.63 22.07 -11.92
N LYS A 30 6.98 22.69 -13.05
CA LYS A 30 7.38 24.11 -13.13
C LYS A 30 8.49 24.47 -12.13
N GLY A 31 9.49 23.57 -11.98
CA GLY A 31 10.61 23.81 -11.08
C GLY A 31 10.32 23.51 -9.61
N GLN A 32 9.11 23.14 -9.26
CA GLN A 32 8.74 22.80 -7.89
C GLN A 32 8.55 21.29 -7.74
N ILE A 33 9.02 20.76 -6.61
CA ILE A 33 8.83 19.35 -6.30
C ILE A 33 7.57 19.20 -5.44
N LYS A 34 6.63 18.41 -5.95
CA LYS A 34 5.41 18.06 -5.22
C LYS A 34 5.43 16.59 -4.88
N THR A 35 5.18 16.27 -3.61
CA THR A 35 5.16 14.90 -3.13
C THR A 35 3.72 14.50 -2.80
N ARG A 36 3.33 13.32 -3.25
CA ARG A 36 2.03 12.74 -2.94
C ARG A 36 2.17 11.25 -2.73
N ASN A 37 1.16 10.63 -2.12
CA ASN A 37 1.15 9.17 -2.01
C ASN A 37 0.80 8.57 -3.37
N MET A 38 1.42 7.43 -3.69
CA MET A 38 1.08 6.73 -4.92
C MET A 38 -0.33 6.15 -4.83
N THR A 39 -0.94 5.97 -5.98
CA THR A 39 -2.22 5.28 -6.08
C THR A 39 -1.98 3.77 -6.05
N VAL A 40 -3.06 2.99 -5.88
CA VAL A 40 -2.97 1.53 -5.94
C VAL A 40 -2.36 1.08 -7.27
N GLY A 41 -2.76 1.71 -8.38
CA GLY A 41 -2.19 1.39 -9.69
C GLY A 41 -0.69 1.67 -9.76
N ASN A 42 -0.24 2.82 -9.27
CA ASN A 42 1.19 3.13 -9.23
C ASN A 42 1.95 2.14 -8.33
N PHE A 43 1.35 1.75 -7.21
CA PHE A 43 1.95 0.79 -6.30
C PHE A 43 2.13 -0.57 -6.98
N ALA A 44 1.11 -1.03 -7.70
CA ALA A 44 1.18 -2.29 -8.42
C ALA A 44 2.28 -2.30 -9.48
N ASP A 45 2.49 -1.16 -10.14
CA ASP A 45 3.56 -1.04 -11.15
C ASP A 45 4.95 -1.03 -10.53
N LYS A 46 5.11 -0.31 -9.41
CA LYS A 46 6.41 -0.18 -8.76
C LYS A 46 6.80 -1.46 -8.01
N TYR A 47 5.87 -2.04 -7.28
CA TYR A 47 6.11 -3.22 -6.45
C TYR A 47 5.41 -4.43 -7.08
N ASN A 48 5.83 -4.77 -8.30
CA ASN A 48 5.18 -5.82 -9.09
C ASN A 48 5.72 -7.22 -8.82
N LYS A 49 6.58 -7.37 -7.83
CA LYS A 49 7.10 -8.67 -7.40
C LYS A 49 7.08 -8.76 -5.88
N GLY A 50 6.64 -9.90 -5.37
CA GLY A 50 6.57 -10.15 -3.93
C GLY A 50 5.19 -9.85 -3.35
N THR A 51 5.07 -10.10 -2.05
CA THR A 51 3.80 -9.97 -1.35
C THR A 51 3.84 -8.72 -0.47
N TYR A 52 2.77 -7.94 -0.52
CA TYR A 52 2.66 -6.69 0.22
C TYR A 52 1.29 -6.59 0.87
N MET A 53 1.25 -5.99 2.07
CA MET A 53 0.00 -5.53 2.67
C MET A 53 -0.14 -4.05 2.37
N VAL A 54 -1.28 -3.65 1.86
CA VAL A 54 -1.51 -2.27 1.40
C VAL A 54 -2.68 -1.67 2.17
N LEU A 55 -2.43 -0.51 2.78
CA LEU A 55 -3.45 0.23 3.52
C LEU A 55 -3.94 1.40 2.68
N VAL A 56 -5.26 1.46 2.49
CA VAL A 56 -5.94 2.60 1.88
C VAL A 56 -6.99 3.09 2.87
N THR A 57 -7.63 4.23 2.58
CA THR A 57 -8.66 4.76 3.46
C THR A 57 -9.79 3.73 3.65
N GLY A 58 -9.99 3.33 4.90
CA GLY A 58 -11.07 2.41 5.26
C GLY A 58 -10.82 0.93 4.97
N HIS A 59 -9.64 0.57 4.45
CA HIS A 59 -9.41 -0.82 4.07
C HIS A 59 -7.94 -1.20 4.06
N ILE A 60 -7.66 -2.48 4.30
CA ILE A 60 -6.32 -3.04 4.13
C ILE A 60 -6.46 -4.34 3.33
N PHE A 61 -5.57 -4.56 2.37
CA PHE A 61 -5.63 -5.73 1.52
C PHE A 61 -4.23 -6.21 1.16
N THR A 62 -4.15 -7.42 0.60
CA THR A 62 -2.89 -8.04 0.20
C THR A 62 -2.71 -7.95 -1.30
N MET A 63 -1.50 -7.59 -1.74
CA MET A 63 -1.11 -7.63 -3.14
C MET A 63 0.06 -8.58 -3.30
N LYS A 64 0.01 -9.40 -4.35
CA LYS A 64 1.09 -10.31 -4.70
C LYS A 64 1.41 -10.17 -6.19
N ASP A 65 2.67 -9.88 -6.48
CA ASP A 65 3.15 -9.72 -7.85
C ASP A 65 2.32 -8.72 -8.66
N GLY A 66 1.97 -7.60 -8.01
CA GLY A 66 1.21 -6.53 -8.63
C GLY A 66 -0.29 -6.80 -8.76
N LYS A 67 -0.80 -7.87 -8.14
CA LYS A 67 -2.21 -8.23 -8.21
C LYS A 67 -2.82 -8.30 -6.83
N VAL A 68 -4.06 -7.86 -6.69
CA VAL A 68 -4.80 -7.96 -5.44
C VAL A 68 -5.23 -9.40 -5.20
N ILE A 69 -4.99 -9.89 -3.97
CA ILE A 69 -5.41 -11.21 -3.56
C ILE A 69 -6.70 -11.10 -2.76
N GLY A 70 -7.67 -11.94 -3.07
CA GLY A 70 -8.95 -11.99 -2.39
C GLY A 70 -10.05 -11.27 -3.15
N ASN A 71 -11.22 -11.14 -2.51
CA ASN A 71 -12.43 -10.61 -3.13
C ASN A 71 -12.65 -9.13 -2.85
N TYR A 72 -11.60 -8.37 -2.76
CA TYR A 72 -11.74 -6.94 -2.51
C TYR A 72 -12.02 -6.21 -3.84
N ALA A 73 -13.30 -6.04 -4.14
CA ALA A 73 -13.72 -5.39 -5.37
C ALA A 73 -13.23 -3.96 -5.50
N ASP A 74 -13.14 -3.25 -4.38
CA ASP A 74 -12.67 -1.86 -4.38
C ASP A 74 -11.17 -1.73 -4.70
N ALA A 75 -10.42 -2.81 -4.60
CA ALA A 75 -9.02 -2.80 -5.00
C ALA A 75 -8.88 -2.59 -6.51
N LEU A 76 -9.96 -2.75 -7.26
CA LEU A 76 -9.98 -2.40 -8.66
C LEU A 76 -10.00 -0.89 -8.87
N LYS A 77 -10.22 -0.11 -7.79
CA LYS A 77 -10.12 1.35 -7.84
C LYS A 77 -8.65 1.76 -7.78
N VAL A 78 -7.98 1.61 -8.90
CA VAL A 78 -6.53 1.87 -9.00
C VAL A 78 -6.15 3.32 -8.72
N ARG A 79 -7.12 4.21 -8.64
CA ARG A 79 -6.88 5.63 -8.34
C ARG A 79 -6.86 5.94 -6.85
N LYS A 80 -7.22 4.98 -6.00
CA LYS A 80 -7.24 5.21 -4.55
C LYS A 80 -5.81 5.36 -4.03
N SER A 81 -5.59 6.35 -3.16
CA SER A 81 -4.26 6.60 -2.61
C SER A 81 -3.86 5.55 -1.59
N VAL A 82 -2.61 5.11 -1.66
CA VAL A 82 -2.02 4.20 -0.68
C VAL A 82 -1.52 5.01 0.50
N LEU A 83 -2.03 4.72 1.69
CA LEU A 83 -1.61 5.41 2.91
C LEU A 83 -0.32 4.84 3.46
N ASP A 84 -0.22 3.52 3.53
CA ASP A 84 0.96 2.80 3.98
C ASP A 84 1.01 1.45 3.29
N ALA A 85 2.18 0.84 3.24
CA ALA A 85 2.32 -0.51 2.73
C ALA A 85 3.53 -1.20 3.38
N TRP A 86 3.47 -2.53 3.47
CA TRP A 86 4.51 -3.34 4.10
C TRP A 86 4.84 -4.51 3.21
N LYS A 87 6.12 -4.77 3.04
CA LYS A 87 6.57 -5.97 2.36
C LYS A 87 6.52 -7.15 3.34
N ILE A 88 5.91 -8.24 2.91
CA ILE A 88 5.75 -9.44 3.71
C ILE A 88 6.72 -10.51 3.21
N GLY A 89 7.38 -11.17 4.15
CA GLY A 89 8.32 -12.24 3.81
C GLY A 89 9.74 -11.73 3.61
N ASN A 90 10.67 -12.66 3.50
CA ASN A 90 12.10 -12.39 3.46
C ASN A 90 12.70 -12.43 2.08
N LYS A 91 11.86 -12.41 1.07
CA LYS A 91 12.37 -12.61 -0.29
C LYS A 91 11.99 -11.51 -1.22
#